data_f906281345184508c96026253c5d153d
#
_entry.id   f906281345184508c96026253c5d153d
#
_cell.length_a   1.000
_cell.length_b   1.000
_cell.length_c   1.000
_cell.angle_alpha   90.00
_cell.angle_beta   90.00
_cell.angle_gamma   90.00
#
_symmetry.space_group_name_H-M   'P 1'
#
loop_
_entity.id
_entity.type
_entity.pdbx_description
1 polymer ?
#
loop_
_entity_poly.entity_id
_entity_poly.type
_entity_poly.pdbx_seq_one_letter_code
_entity_poly.pdbx_strand_id
1 'polypeptide(L)'
;MAKKATTTKENPVEEKSIGITPEMEELKKQVENLKSVNEKLTESIKEWKDKYEELLAEEPEFTPEPYLVVIPFKAGEAQGNELMLAMRGWMKHFKEQFRIVVVGDVEDLELPGLEGGCLEIMVIPHECKTDNPPLDIVSKLLSVVEECPEVENIILTNDDIYPVNDFDVTEVKMLKADGLLTSNKKCGELYALNRGKTLKMLQEKKLPVFDYGSHLPMFFEVEKLLDVIEKYDLKKEAMLLSSLYFNTVFPGRIPIMLDMSRDHLKVIVGRKNANLRLLREYIPKKVFVNNSVSGWSEDLEKIISEFV
;
A
#
# COMPACT_ATOMS: atom_id res chain seq x y z
N MET A 1 -85.07 -8.84 36.23
CA MET A 1 -85.16 -8.16 34.93
C MET A 1 -84.42 -9.00 33.91
N ALA A 2 -85.13 -9.66 33.02
CA ALA A 2 -84.62 -10.60 32.03
C ALA A 2 -84.13 -9.86 30.78
N LYS A 3 -82.90 -10.09 30.33
CA LYS A 3 -82.45 -9.64 29.02
C LYS A 3 -82.60 -10.74 27.98
N LYS A 4 -83.43 -10.42 26.97
CA LYS A 4 -83.68 -11.22 25.78
C LYS A 4 -82.38 -11.52 24.99
N ALA A 5 -82.20 -12.81 24.72
CA ALA A 5 -81.20 -13.25 23.71
C ALA A 5 -81.80 -13.09 22.31
N THR A 6 -81.10 -12.41 21.44
CA THR A 6 -81.41 -12.25 20.03
C THR A 6 -80.64 -13.30 19.26
N THR A 7 -81.32 -14.29 18.71
CA THR A 7 -80.74 -15.30 17.82
C THR A 7 -80.60 -14.72 16.41
N THR A 8 -79.39 -14.55 15.96
CA THR A 8 -79.08 -14.21 14.57
C THR A 8 -79.05 -15.53 13.77
N LYS A 9 -79.90 -15.64 12.77
CA LYS A 9 -79.93 -16.75 11.82
C LYS A 9 -78.72 -16.52 10.84
N GLU A 10 -77.76 -17.42 10.84
CA GLU A 10 -76.77 -17.51 9.80
C GLU A 10 -77.37 -18.08 8.52
N ASN A 11 -77.27 -17.36 7.41
CA ASN A 11 -77.61 -17.87 6.11
C ASN A 11 -76.45 -18.77 5.62
N PRO A 12 -76.67 -19.89 4.99
CA PRO A 12 -75.66 -20.71 4.39
C PRO A 12 -75.08 -19.99 3.19
N VAL A 13 -73.77 -19.71 3.23
CA VAL A 13 -73.01 -19.22 2.07
C VAL A 13 -72.88 -20.39 1.10
N GLU A 14 -73.52 -20.31 -0.05
CA GLU A 14 -73.27 -21.22 -1.17
C GLU A 14 -71.84 -21.09 -1.63
N GLU A 15 -70.98 -22.07 -1.39
CA GLU A 15 -69.69 -22.23 -2.01
C GLU A 15 -69.88 -22.41 -3.51
N LYS A 16 -69.76 -21.30 -4.26
CA LYS A 16 -69.57 -21.35 -5.72
C LYS A 16 -68.24 -22.01 -6.01
N SER A 17 -68.23 -23.23 -6.52
CA SER A 17 -67.06 -23.89 -7.08
C SER A 17 -66.53 -23.02 -8.22
N ILE A 18 -65.44 -22.31 -7.97
CA ILE A 18 -64.71 -21.56 -8.99
C ILE A 18 -64.11 -22.60 -9.93
N GLY A 19 -64.69 -22.79 -11.10
CA GLY A 19 -64.15 -23.66 -12.13
C GLY A 19 -62.77 -23.21 -12.53
N ILE A 20 -61.83 -24.14 -12.62
CA ILE A 20 -60.45 -23.86 -13.06
C ILE A 20 -60.52 -23.33 -14.50
N THR A 21 -60.08 -22.10 -14.71
CA THR A 21 -60.04 -21.51 -16.05
C THR A 21 -58.80 -22.05 -16.78
N PRO A 22 -58.80 -22.09 -18.15
CA PRO A 22 -57.62 -22.47 -18.95
C PRO A 22 -56.35 -21.67 -18.59
N GLU A 23 -56.51 -20.42 -18.20
CA GLU A 23 -55.43 -19.55 -17.73
C GLU A 23 -54.83 -20.02 -16.41
N MET A 24 -55.66 -20.54 -15.50
CA MET A 24 -55.17 -21.11 -14.23
C MET A 24 -54.41 -22.42 -14.44
N GLU A 25 -54.79 -23.22 -15.42
CA GLU A 25 -54.05 -24.44 -15.77
C GLU A 25 -52.68 -24.11 -16.38
N GLU A 26 -52.61 -23.10 -17.23
CA GLU A 26 -51.34 -22.63 -17.81
C GLU A 26 -50.41 -22.06 -16.72
N LEU A 27 -50.94 -21.25 -15.81
CA LEU A 27 -50.17 -20.74 -14.66
C LEU A 27 -49.64 -21.85 -13.76
N LYS A 28 -50.45 -22.91 -13.51
CA LYS A 28 -49.98 -24.07 -12.76
C LYS A 28 -48.82 -24.79 -13.44
N LYS A 29 -48.86 -24.96 -14.76
CA LYS A 29 -47.77 -25.53 -15.54
C LYS A 29 -46.51 -24.69 -15.46
N GLN A 30 -46.65 -23.36 -15.55
CA GLN A 30 -45.51 -22.45 -15.42
C GLN A 30 -44.88 -22.51 -14.02
N VAL A 31 -45.70 -22.56 -12.97
CA VAL A 31 -45.19 -22.69 -11.59
C VAL A 31 -44.46 -24.04 -11.40
N GLU A 32 -44.99 -25.13 -11.95
CA GLU A 32 -44.36 -26.44 -11.85
C GLU A 32 -43.02 -26.49 -12.60
N ASN A 33 -42.96 -25.86 -13.79
CA ASN A 33 -41.74 -25.73 -14.55
C ASN A 33 -40.69 -24.88 -13.79
N LEU A 34 -41.10 -23.75 -13.23
CA LEU A 34 -40.21 -22.89 -12.43
C LEU A 34 -39.68 -23.59 -11.16
N LYS A 35 -40.49 -24.42 -10.52
CA LYS A 35 -40.05 -25.25 -9.39
C LYS A 35 -38.98 -26.24 -9.82
N SER A 36 -39.20 -26.96 -10.92
CA SER A 36 -38.22 -27.90 -11.47
C SER A 36 -36.88 -27.21 -11.87
N VAL A 37 -36.95 -26.02 -12.46
CA VAL A 37 -35.77 -25.22 -12.79
C VAL A 37 -35.05 -24.78 -11.52
N ASN A 38 -35.79 -24.35 -10.51
CA ASN A 38 -35.21 -23.92 -9.23
C ASN A 38 -34.50 -25.05 -8.48
N GLU A 39 -35.12 -26.28 -8.51
CA GLU A 39 -34.48 -27.48 -7.96
C GLU A 39 -33.15 -27.80 -8.64
N LYS A 40 -33.13 -27.79 -9.98
CA LYS A 40 -31.89 -28.02 -10.75
C LYS A 40 -30.81 -26.95 -10.48
N LEU A 41 -31.22 -25.69 -10.38
CA LEU A 41 -30.29 -24.61 -10.03
C LEU A 41 -29.72 -24.78 -8.62
N THR A 42 -30.55 -25.19 -7.67
CA THR A 42 -30.10 -25.43 -6.29
C THR A 42 -29.11 -26.59 -6.22
N GLU A 43 -29.33 -27.65 -6.98
CA GLU A 43 -28.43 -28.80 -7.08
C GLU A 43 -27.10 -28.42 -7.73
N SER A 44 -27.14 -27.64 -8.83
CA SER A 44 -25.95 -27.11 -9.45
C SER A 44 -25.14 -26.18 -8.54
N ILE A 45 -25.82 -25.30 -7.80
CA ILE A 45 -25.15 -24.43 -6.82
C ILE A 45 -24.44 -25.25 -5.74
N LYS A 46 -25.05 -26.35 -5.28
CA LYS A 46 -24.45 -27.26 -4.32
C LYS A 46 -23.21 -27.93 -4.89
N GLU A 47 -23.31 -28.49 -6.11
CA GLU A 47 -22.18 -29.11 -6.79
C GLU A 47 -21.00 -28.13 -7.00
N TRP A 48 -21.29 -26.90 -7.39
CA TRP A 48 -20.25 -25.85 -7.54
C TRP A 48 -19.64 -25.47 -6.22
N LYS A 49 -20.43 -25.44 -5.14
CA LYS A 49 -19.92 -25.13 -3.81
C LYS A 49 -19.00 -26.24 -3.28
N ASP A 50 -19.42 -27.50 -3.42
CA ASP A 50 -18.63 -28.65 -3.01
C ASP A 50 -17.31 -28.70 -3.81
N LYS A 51 -17.35 -28.43 -5.11
CA LYS A 51 -16.16 -28.37 -5.96
C LYS A 51 -15.23 -27.20 -5.63
N TYR A 52 -15.79 -26.06 -5.23
CA TYR A 52 -15.01 -24.91 -4.77
C TYR A 52 -14.32 -25.18 -3.44
N GLU A 53 -15.01 -25.84 -2.50
CA GLU A 53 -14.44 -26.27 -1.22
C GLU A 53 -13.34 -27.33 -1.42
N GLU A 54 -13.48 -28.23 -2.38
CA GLU A 54 -12.47 -29.22 -2.76
C GLU A 54 -11.22 -28.53 -3.35
N LEU A 55 -11.40 -27.57 -4.26
CA LEU A 55 -10.31 -26.79 -4.83
C LEU A 55 -9.56 -25.93 -3.77
N LEU A 56 -10.29 -25.35 -2.80
CA LEU A 56 -9.65 -24.66 -1.68
C LEU A 56 -8.88 -25.58 -0.74
N ALA A 57 -9.30 -26.84 -0.62
CA ALA A 57 -8.59 -27.82 0.19
C ALA A 57 -7.36 -28.41 -0.53
N GLU A 58 -7.31 -28.35 -1.87
CA GLU A 58 -6.18 -28.78 -2.68
C GLU A 58 -5.14 -27.68 -2.93
N GLU A 59 -5.50 -26.38 -2.74
CA GLU A 59 -4.51 -25.33 -2.79
C GLU A 59 -3.53 -25.55 -1.62
N PRO A 60 -2.21 -25.75 -1.92
CA PRO A 60 -1.21 -25.70 -0.86
C PRO A 60 -1.40 -24.38 -0.12
N GLU A 61 -1.34 -24.36 1.21
CA GLU A 61 -1.35 -23.12 1.99
C GLU A 61 -0.35 -22.16 1.33
N PHE A 62 -0.89 -21.27 0.49
CA PHE A 62 -0.09 -20.24 -0.15
C PHE A 62 0.30 -19.27 0.96
N THR A 63 1.41 -19.55 1.60
CA THR A 63 2.07 -18.55 2.43
C THR A 63 2.64 -17.52 1.45
N PRO A 64 2.07 -16.33 1.36
CA PRO A 64 2.61 -15.29 0.49
C PRO A 64 4.07 -15.08 0.84
N GLU A 65 4.94 -15.00 -0.16
CA GLU A 65 6.33 -14.66 0.09
C GLU A 65 6.43 -13.36 0.91
N PRO A 66 7.29 -13.33 1.92
CA PRO A 66 7.43 -12.15 2.76
C PRO A 66 7.88 -10.95 1.93
N TYR A 67 7.30 -9.80 2.19
CA TYR A 67 7.69 -8.56 1.53
C TYR A 67 9.13 -8.20 1.87
N LEU A 68 9.87 -7.62 0.92
CA LEU A 68 11.20 -7.09 1.15
C LEU A 68 11.14 -5.58 1.35
N VAL A 69 11.38 -5.12 2.57
CA VAL A 69 11.49 -3.70 2.93
C VAL A 69 12.95 -3.30 2.78
N VAL A 70 13.24 -2.41 1.84
CA VAL A 70 14.60 -1.95 1.54
C VAL A 70 14.79 -0.53 2.06
N ILE A 71 15.83 -0.35 2.88
CA ILE A 71 16.23 0.92 3.48
C ILE A 71 17.64 1.26 2.96
N PRO A 72 17.79 2.14 1.96
CA PRO A 72 19.08 2.69 1.61
C PRO A 72 19.63 3.52 2.75
N PHE A 73 20.86 3.23 3.19
CA PHE A 73 21.47 3.89 4.31
C PHE A 73 22.78 4.58 3.93
N LYS A 74 23.02 5.78 4.47
CA LYS A 74 24.25 6.54 4.31
C LYS A 74 24.60 7.17 5.64
N ALA A 75 25.56 6.57 6.34
CA ALA A 75 25.91 6.94 7.71
C ALA A 75 26.27 8.42 7.88
N GLY A 76 26.92 9.03 6.87
CA GLY A 76 27.29 10.46 6.89
C GLY A 76 26.12 11.44 6.73
N GLU A 77 24.93 10.97 6.35
CA GLU A 77 23.71 11.78 6.19
C GLU A 77 22.67 11.51 7.27
N ALA A 78 22.69 10.31 7.87
CA ALA A 78 21.77 9.90 8.95
C ALA A 78 22.00 10.73 10.23
N GLN A 79 20.95 10.96 10.97
CA GLN A 79 20.94 11.70 12.22
C GLN A 79 20.55 10.80 13.40
N GLY A 80 21.36 10.78 14.47
CA GLY A 80 21.04 10.02 15.67
C GLY A 80 20.60 8.57 15.41
N ASN A 81 19.45 8.19 15.95
CA ASN A 81 18.89 6.83 15.83
C ASN A 81 17.82 6.67 14.75
N GLU A 82 17.82 7.50 13.70
CA GLU A 82 16.80 7.49 12.65
C GLU A 82 16.55 6.07 12.11
N LEU A 83 17.58 5.39 11.64
CA LEU A 83 17.47 4.04 11.10
C LEU A 83 16.85 3.05 12.08
N MET A 84 17.30 3.08 13.34
CA MET A 84 16.78 2.20 14.40
C MET A 84 15.30 2.42 14.65
N LEU A 85 14.87 3.69 14.68
CA LEU A 85 13.46 4.05 14.86
C LEU A 85 12.62 3.64 13.65
N ALA A 86 13.13 3.82 12.45
CA ALA A 86 12.45 3.37 11.23
C ALA A 86 12.23 1.84 11.25
N MET A 87 13.29 1.06 11.52
CA MET A 87 13.18 -0.40 11.60
C MET A 87 12.17 -0.85 12.66
N ARG A 88 12.23 -0.28 13.88
CA ARG A 88 11.27 -0.59 14.96
C ARG A 88 9.84 -0.24 14.56
N GLY A 89 9.63 0.92 13.91
CA GLY A 89 8.33 1.31 13.40
C GLY A 89 7.77 0.29 12.40
N TRP A 90 8.61 -0.20 11.47
CA TRP A 90 8.21 -1.26 10.55
C TRP A 90 7.83 -2.54 11.28
N MET A 91 8.64 -3.01 12.22
CA MET A 91 8.37 -4.23 13.00
C MET A 91 7.09 -4.14 13.82
N LYS A 92 6.80 -2.99 14.39
CA LYS A 92 5.63 -2.80 15.25
C LYS A 92 4.33 -2.63 14.46
N HIS A 93 4.37 -1.93 13.33
CA HIS A 93 3.17 -1.40 12.69
C HIS A 93 2.80 -2.05 11.36
N PHE A 94 3.74 -2.67 10.64
CA PHE A 94 3.42 -3.36 9.40
C PHE A 94 2.80 -4.73 9.69
N LYS A 95 1.62 -5.00 9.14
CA LYS A 95 0.80 -6.17 9.52
C LYS A 95 1.03 -7.41 8.67
N GLU A 96 1.96 -7.34 7.73
CA GLU A 96 2.33 -8.46 6.88
C GLU A 96 3.61 -9.16 7.40
N GLN A 97 3.94 -10.31 6.83
CA GLN A 97 5.26 -10.91 6.98
C GLN A 97 6.25 -10.23 6.03
N PHE A 98 7.44 -9.90 6.53
CA PHE A 98 8.45 -9.18 5.77
C PHE A 98 9.87 -9.45 6.25
N ARG A 99 10.83 -9.11 5.40
CA ARG A 99 12.25 -9.01 5.73
C ARG A 99 12.68 -7.56 5.56
N ILE A 100 13.64 -7.10 6.35
CA ILE A 100 14.27 -5.78 6.20
C ILE A 100 15.65 -5.98 5.58
N VAL A 101 15.96 -5.18 4.56
CA VAL A 101 17.31 -5.06 3.99
C VAL A 101 17.79 -3.63 4.19
N VAL A 102 18.87 -3.46 4.93
CA VAL A 102 19.61 -2.20 5.01
C VAL A 102 20.78 -2.29 4.05
N VAL A 103 20.85 -1.37 3.08
CA VAL A 103 21.90 -1.37 2.04
C VAL A 103 22.66 -0.06 2.03
N GLY A 104 23.99 -0.11 2.15
CA GLY A 104 24.87 1.08 2.15
C GLY A 104 25.98 1.01 3.17
N ASP A 105 26.16 2.06 3.97
CA ASP A 105 27.21 2.19 4.98
C ASP A 105 26.84 1.42 6.25
N VAL A 106 26.92 0.10 6.19
CA VAL A 106 26.43 -0.80 7.24
C VAL A 106 27.53 -1.43 8.10
N GLU A 107 28.77 -0.99 7.98
CA GLU A 107 29.87 -1.39 8.84
C GLU A 107 29.57 -0.93 10.29
N ASP A 108 29.73 -1.84 11.24
CA ASP A 108 29.47 -1.60 12.67
C ASP A 108 28.02 -1.18 13.04
N LEU A 109 27.04 -1.50 12.17
CA LEU A 109 25.64 -1.16 12.40
C LEU A 109 25.04 -2.03 13.53
N GLU A 110 24.54 -1.39 14.58
CA GLU A 110 23.72 -2.07 15.58
C GLU A 110 22.32 -2.33 15.02
N LEU A 111 21.86 -3.58 15.13
CA LEU A 111 20.54 -3.99 14.66
C LEU A 111 19.58 -4.22 15.85
N PRO A 112 18.28 -3.88 15.72
CA PRO A 112 17.29 -4.25 16.71
C PRO A 112 17.04 -5.77 16.72
N GLY A 113 16.50 -6.29 17.82
CA GLY A 113 15.95 -7.64 17.84
C GLY A 113 14.73 -7.76 16.90
N LEU A 114 14.46 -8.97 16.42
CA LEU A 114 13.30 -9.23 15.57
C LEU A 114 12.00 -9.14 16.38
N GLU A 115 11.01 -8.43 15.83
CA GLU A 115 9.69 -8.26 16.45
C GLU A 115 8.58 -8.24 15.37
N GLY A 116 7.34 -8.45 15.78
CA GLY A 116 6.16 -8.39 14.90
C GLY A 116 6.20 -9.40 13.75
N GLY A 117 5.89 -8.94 12.54
CA GLY A 117 5.92 -9.75 11.31
C GLY A 117 7.29 -9.82 10.63
N CYS A 118 8.34 -9.24 11.22
CA CYS A 118 9.70 -9.24 10.66
C CYS A 118 10.37 -10.60 10.85
N LEU A 119 10.70 -11.25 9.75
CA LEU A 119 11.31 -12.58 9.75
C LEU A 119 12.85 -12.51 9.80
N GLU A 120 13.43 -11.46 9.23
CA GLU A 120 14.87 -11.31 9.07
C GLU A 120 15.27 -9.85 8.88
N ILE A 121 16.46 -9.48 9.36
CA ILE A 121 17.13 -8.24 9.01
C ILE A 121 18.45 -8.59 8.35
N MET A 122 18.61 -8.21 7.09
CA MET A 122 19.82 -8.37 6.29
C MET A 122 20.55 -7.04 6.16
N VAL A 123 21.86 -7.08 6.08
CA VAL A 123 22.70 -5.92 5.77
C VAL A 123 23.51 -6.20 4.51
N ILE A 124 23.48 -5.27 3.57
CA ILE A 124 24.24 -5.37 2.32
C ILE A 124 25.21 -4.19 2.27
N PRO A 125 26.51 -4.41 2.49
CA PRO A 125 27.52 -3.38 2.33
C PRO A 125 27.53 -2.84 0.89
N HIS A 126 27.44 -1.53 0.74
CA HIS A 126 27.49 -0.90 -0.58
C HIS A 126 28.20 0.45 -0.50
N GLU A 127 29.36 0.56 -1.14
CA GLU A 127 30.11 1.80 -1.23
C GLU A 127 29.42 2.79 -2.17
N CYS A 128 29.05 3.95 -1.64
CA CYS A 128 28.50 5.04 -2.44
C CYS A 128 29.59 5.66 -3.34
N LYS A 129 29.46 5.43 -4.64
CA LYS A 129 30.42 5.94 -5.65
C LYS A 129 30.05 7.31 -6.21
N THR A 130 29.00 7.92 -5.72
CA THR A 130 28.46 9.17 -6.25
C THR A 130 27.77 9.99 -5.17
N ASP A 131 27.89 11.31 -5.27
CA ASP A 131 27.14 12.25 -4.41
C ASP A 131 25.74 12.57 -4.98
N ASN A 132 25.33 11.90 -6.06
CA ASN A 132 24.02 12.10 -6.66
C ASN A 132 23.01 11.07 -6.12
N PRO A 133 22.06 11.45 -5.23
CA PRO A 133 21.18 10.51 -4.54
C PRO A 133 20.38 9.57 -5.47
N PRO A 134 19.78 10.01 -6.58
CA PRO A 134 19.15 9.11 -7.55
C PRO A 134 20.06 7.99 -8.08
N LEU A 135 21.33 8.28 -8.38
CA LEU A 135 22.25 7.25 -8.86
C LEU A 135 22.65 6.29 -7.74
N ASP A 136 22.87 6.81 -6.53
CA ASP A 136 23.18 6.00 -5.36
C ASP A 136 22.04 5.04 -5.01
N ILE A 137 20.79 5.53 -4.98
CA ILE A 137 19.60 4.69 -4.73
C ILE A 137 19.48 3.59 -5.78
N VAL A 138 19.64 3.90 -7.07
CA VAL A 138 19.59 2.88 -8.14
C VAL A 138 20.69 1.84 -7.97
N SER A 139 21.91 2.26 -7.64
CA SER A 139 23.05 1.37 -7.40
C SER A 139 22.76 0.43 -6.22
N LYS A 140 22.26 0.94 -5.11
CA LYS A 140 21.88 0.17 -3.92
C LYS A 140 20.77 -0.84 -4.22
N LEU A 141 19.72 -0.42 -4.95
CA LEU A 141 18.63 -1.33 -5.34
C LEU A 141 19.11 -2.46 -6.24
N LEU A 142 20.04 -2.20 -7.14
CA LEU A 142 20.63 -3.25 -7.98
C LEU A 142 21.44 -4.25 -7.17
N SER A 143 22.19 -3.79 -6.14
CA SER A 143 22.87 -4.71 -5.21
C SER A 143 21.87 -5.55 -4.42
N VAL A 144 20.74 -5.00 -4.00
CA VAL A 144 19.68 -5.79 -3.32
C VAL A 144 19.11 -6.87 -4.24
N VAL A 145 18.82 -6.55 -5.50
CA VAL A 145 18.30 -7.52 -6.48
C VAL A 145 19.34 -8.60 -6.81
N GLU A 146 20.63 -8.26 -6.79
CA GLU A 146 21.72 -9.23 -7.02
C GLU A 146 21.85 -10.21 -5.84
N GLU A 147 21.74 -9.73 -4.60
CA GLU A 147 21.85 -10.54 -3.38
C GLU A 147 20.56 -11.31 -3.04
N CYS A 148 19.40 -10.85 -3.54
CA CYS A 148 18.08 -11.46 -3.32
C CYS A 148 17.39 -11.73 -4.66
N PRO A 149 17.90 -12.63 -5.51
CA PRO A 149 17.39 -12.84 -6.87
C PRO A 149 15.97 -13.45 -6.93
N GLU A 150 15.51 -14.04 -5.82
CA GLU A 150 14.16 -14.62 -5.70
C GLU A 150 13.09 -13.58 -5.49
N VAL A 151 13.45 -12.34 -5.16
CA VAL A 151 12.49 -11.31 -4.77
C VAL A 151 11.77 -10.72 -5.97
N GLU A 152 10.45 -10.84 -5.98
CA GLU A 152 9.59 -10.26 -7.03
C GLU A 152 9.18 -8.81 -6.74
N ASN A 153 9.14 -8.43 -5.46
CA ASN A 153 8.59 -7.14 -5.03
C ASN A 153 9.45 -6.52 -3.92
N ILE A 154 9.67 -5.21 -4.03
CA ILE A 154 10.42 -4.40 -3.07
C ILE A 154 9.54 -3.27 -2.54
N ILE A 155 9.57 -3.06 -1.24
CA ILE A 155 9.07 -1.84 -0.60
C ILE A 155 10.27 -0.96 -0.28
N LEU A 156 10.47 0.08 -1.07
CA LEU A 156 11.52 1.07 -0.83
C LEU A 156 11.05 2.11 0.18
N THR A 157 11.81 2.31 1.24
CA THR A 157 11.61 3.37 2.24
C THR A 157 12.92 4.05 2.57
N ASN A 158 12.93 5.00 3.49
CA ASN A 158 14.15 5.66 3.94
C ASN A 158 14.30 5.50 5.47
N ASP A 159 15.50 5.75 5.97
CA ASP A 159 15.85 5.75 7.39
C ASP A 159 15.19 6.88 8.19
N ASP A 160 14.71 7.93 7.53
CA ASP A 160 13.99 9.07 8.09
C ASP A 160 12.46 8.98 7.98
N ILE A 161 11.92 7.79 7.62
CA ILE A 161 10.47 7.52 7.50
C ILE A 161 10.05 6.50 8.56
N TYR A 162 9.30 6.96 9.54
CA TYR A 162 8.87 6.17 10.71
C TYR A 162 7.41 5.77 10.59
N PRO A 163 7.08 4.48 10.46
CA PRO A 163 5.74 4.00 10.74
C PRO A 163 5.39 4.23 12.21
N VAL A 164 4.26 4.89 12.49
CA VAL A 164 3.82 5.25 13.84
C VAL A 164 2.42 4.77 14.18
N ASN A 165 1.73 4.18 13.22
CA ASN A 165 0.45 3.51 13.37
C ASN A 165 0.35 2.33 12.42
N ASP A 166 -0.54 1.41 12.76
CA ASP A 166 -0.77 0.17 12.01
C ASP A 166 -1.18 0.42 10.56
N PHE A 167 -0.60 -0.35 9.65
CA PHE A 167 -0.89 -0.34 8.22
C PHE A 167 -0.59 -1.69 7.58
N ASP A 168 -1.16 -1.92 6.42
CA ASP A 168 -0.94 -3.11 5.60
C ASP A 168 -0.30 -2.75 4.24
N VAL A 169 -0.07 -3.75 3.42
CA VAL A 169 0.53 -3.57 2.09
C VAL A 169 -0.33 -2.71 1.16
N THR A 170 -1.63 -2.60 1.39
CA THR A 170 -2.54 -1.79 0.57
C THR A 170 -2.15 -0.32 0.65
N GLU A 171 -1.77 0.16 1.85
CA GLU A 171 -1.27 1.53 2.04
C GLU A 171 -0.02 1.82 1.21
N VAL A 172 0.84 0.83 1.03
CA VAL A 172 2.10 0.98 0.27
C VAL A 172 1.87 0.85 -1.24
N LYS A 173 1.00 -0.07 -1.67
CA LYS A 173 0.64 -0.29 -3.09
C LYS A 173 -0.16 0.86 -3.70
N MET A 174 -0.81 1.65 -2.88
CA MET A 174 -1.63 2.78 -3.32
C MET A 174 -0.75 3.85 -3.98
N LEU A 175 -1.06 4.23 -5.22
CA LEU A 175 -0.32 5.28 -5.92
C LEU A 175 -0.61 6.65 -5.29
N LYS A 176 0.44 7.31 -4.80
CA LYS A 176 0.36 8.60 -4.09
C LYS A 176 1.38 9.58 -4.67
N ALA A 177 0.94 10.77 -5.03
CA ALA A 177 1.80 11.81 -5.59
C ALA A 177 1.64 13.14 -4.85
N ASP A 178 2.74 13.88 -4.75
CA ASP A 178 2.77 15.25 -4.17
C ASP A 178 2.20 16.32 -5.12
N GLY A 179 1.65 15.90 -6.27
CA GLY A 179 1.11 16.77 -7.30
C GLY A 179 1.75 16.49 -8.66
N LEU A 180 1.85 17.53 -9.50
CA LEU A 180 2.55 17.45 -10.78
C LEU A 180 4.04 17.75 -10.62
N LEU A 181 4.85 16.99 -11.34
CA LEU A 181 6.27 17.25 -11.45
C LEU A 181 6.47 18.56 -12.24
N THR A 182 7.00 19.58 -11.60
CA THR A 182 7.24 20.89 -12.20
C THR A 182 8.70 21.30 -12.00
N SER A 183 9.22 22.16 -12.86
CA SER A 183 10.58 22.73 -12.73
C SER A 183 10.69 23.80 -11.63
N ASN A 184 9.57 24.29 -11.09
CA ASN A 184 9.52 25.47 -10.22
C ASN A 184 9.50 25.14 -8.72
N LYS A 185 9.64 23.88 -8.31
CA LYS A 185 9.71 23.53 -6.89
C LYS A 185 11.00 24.07 -6.30
N LYS A 186 10.91 24.83 -5.22
CA LYS A 186 12.10 25.26 -4.45
C LYS A 186 12.73 24.04 -3.78
N CYS A 187 13.93 23.67 -4.23
CA CYS A 187 14.71 22.54 -3.71
C CYS A 187 16.20 22.80 -4.01
N GLY A 188 17.08 21.95 -3.49
CA GLY A 188 18.52 22.05 -3.76
C GLY A 188 18.82 21.93 -5.27
N GLU A 189 19.92 22.56 -5.70
CA GLU A 189 20.29 22.66 -7.13
C GLU A 189 20.37 21.29 -7.83
N LEU A 190 21.04 20.32 -7.21
CA LEU A 190 21.19 18.97 -7.76
C LEU A 190 19.84 18.27 -7.91
N TYR A 191 18.97 18.37 -6.90
CA TYR A 191 17.63 17.81 -6.96
C TYR A 191 16.76 18.50 -8.02
N ALA A 192 16.89 19.84 -8.16
CA ALA A 192 16.19 20.59 -9.20
C ALA A 192 16.64 20.16 -10.62
N LEU A 193 17.93 19.90 -10.81
CA LEU A 193 18.48 19.38 -12.06
C LEU A 193 17.91 18.01 -12.40
N ASN A 194 17.98 17.05 -11.46
CA ASN A 194 17.48 15.70 -11.65
C ASN A 194 15.96 15.69 -11.90
N ARG A 195 15.23 16.54 -11.20
CA ARG A 195 13.80 16.78 -11.40
C ARG A 195 13.48 17.33 -12.80
N GLY A 196 14.25 18.30 -13.28
CA GLY A 196 14.12 18.86 -14.61
C GLY A 196 14.38 17.83 -15.72
N LYS A 197 15.43 17.01 -15.58
CA LYS A 197 15.73 15.88 -16.48
C LYS A 197 14.57 14.88 -16.53
N THR A 198 14.03 14.51 -15.35
CA THR A 198 12.89 13.58 -15.25
C THR A 198 11.65 14.13 -15.95
N LEU A 199 11.30 15.39 -15.68
CA LEU A 199 10.16 16.05 -16.32
C LEU A 199 10.28 16.05 -17.84
N LYS A 200 11.45 16.47 -18.35
CA LYS A 200 11.74 16.48 -19.78
C LYS A 200 11.59 15.10 -20.42
N MET A 201 12.13 14.06 -19.78
CA MET A 201 12.04 12.68 -20.25
C MET A 201 10.57 12.21 -20.34
N LEU A 202 9.79 12.43 -19.29
CA LEU A 202 8.38 12.05 -19.27
C LEU A 202 7.58 12.78 -20.37
N GLN A 203 7.82 14.07 -20.56
CA GLN A 203 7.18 14.87 -21.62
C GLN A 203 7.53 14.39 -23.04
N GLU A 204 8.81 14.11 -23.30
CA GLU A 204 9.29 13.57 -24.58
C GLU A 204 8.66 12.20 -24.91
N LYS A 205 8.42 11.38 -23.88
CA LYS A 205 7.76 10.08 -24.01
C LYS A 205 6.22 10.18 -23.99
N LYS A 206 5.65 11.38 -23.84
CA LYS A 206 4.19 11.62 -23.71
C LYS A 206 3.56 10.83 -22.56
N LEU A 207 4.27 10.69 -21.46
CA LEU A 207 3.81 10.04 -20.24
C LEU A 207 3.20 11.07 -19.28
N PRO A 208 2.38 10.63 -18.30
CA PRO A 208 1.98 11.48 -17.18
C PRO A 208 3.18 12.09 -16.46
N VAL A 209 2.98 13.22 -15.81
CA VAL A 209 4.06 13.94 -15.11
C VAL A 209 3.73 14.11 -13.62
N PHE A 210 3.28 13.07 -12.98
CA PHE A 210 3.03 13.09 -11.53
C PHE A 210 4.35 13.02 -10.75
N ASP A 211 4.41 13.78 -9.63
CA ASP A 211 5.55 13.80 -8.71
C ASP A 211 5.37 12.73 -7.63
N TYR A 212 6.04 11.61 -7.79
CA TYR A 212 6.03 10.52 -6.79
C TYR A 212 7.14 10.65 -5.73
N GLY A 213 7.81 11.79 -5.63
CA GLY A 213 8.73 12.11 -4.53
C GLY A 213 8.00 12.42 -3.23
N SER A 214 7.16 11.49 -2.79
CA SER A 214 6.19 11.72 -1.71
C SER A 214 6.74 11.54 -0.29
N HIS A 215 8.00 11.12 -0.13
CA HIS A 215 8.55 10.73 1.18
C HIS A 215 7.64 9.77 1.94
N LEU A 216 7.17 8.75 1.25
CA LEU A 216 6.40 7.61 1.75
C LEU A 216 7.00 6.32 1.24
N PRO A 217 6.81 5.19 1.91
CA PRO A 217 7.19 3.90 1.36
C PRO A 217 6.54 3.65 0.01
N MET A 218 7.27 3.03 -0.92
CA MET A 218 6.87 2.82 -2.31
C MET A 218 7.06 1.36 -2.70
N PHE A 219 6.05 0.78 -3.33
CA PHE A 219 6.05 -0.60 -3.79
C PHE A 219 6.50 -0.70 -5.25
N PHE A 220 7.52 -1.52 -5.50
CA PHE A 220 8.04 -1.79 -6.84
C PHE A 220 7.96 -3.27 -7.17
N GLU A 221 7.50 -3.60 -8.36
CA GLU A 221 7.67 -4.91 -8.96
C GLU A 221 9.06 -4.97 -9.58
N VAL A 222 9.91 -5.92 -9.18
CA VAL A 222 11.34 -5.96 -9.52
C VAL A 222 11.57 -6.04 -11.02
N GLU A 223 10.86 -6.89 -11.74
CA GLU A 223 10.96 -7.01 -13.19
C GLU A 223 10.73 -5.66 -13.87
N LYS A 224 9.63 -4.97 -13.54
CA LYS A 224 9.29 -3.66 -14.10
C LYS A 224 10.27 -2.56 -13.66
N LEU A 225 10.83 -2.68 -12.45
CA LEU A 225 11.84 -1.76 -11.95
C LEU A 225 13.13 -1.86 -12.77
N LEU A 226 13.59 -3.09 -13.06
CA LEU A 226 14.76 -3.34 -13.90
C LEU A 226 14.55 -2.84 -15.32
N ASP A 227 13.37 -3.08 -15.91
CA ASP A 227 13.00 -2.56 -17.24
C ASP A 227 13.07 -1.03 -17.29
N VAL A 228 12.59 -0.34 -16.25
CA VAL A 228 12.64 1.12 -16.17
C VAL A 228 14.07 1.61 -16.00
N ILE A 229 14.88 0.95 -15.16
CA ILE A 229 16.29 1.29 -14.97
C ILE A 229 17.06 1.17 -16.29
N GLU A 230 16.86 0.09 -17.05
CA GLU A 230 17.49 -0.12 -18.35
C GLU A 230 16.98 0.87 -19.40
N LYS A 231 15.67 1.00 -19.54
CA LYS A 231 15.03 1.87 -20.53
C LYS A 231 15.46 3.32 -20.49
N TYR A 232 15.76 3.83 -19.30
CA TYR A 232 16.13 5.22 -19.09
C TYR A 232 17.62 5.39 -18.72
N ASP A 233 18.42 4.34 -18.81
CA ASP A 233 19.87 4.29 -18.44
C ASP A 233 20.11 4.90 -17.03
N LEU A 234 19.27 4.55 -16.05
CA LEU A 234 19.34 5.14 -14.71
C LEU A 234 20.60 4.76 -13.93
N LYS A 235 21.41 3.85 -14.45
CA LYS A 235 22.78 3.60 -13.94
C LYS A 235 23.74 4.76 -14.21
N LYS A 236 23.43 5.61 -15.19
CA LYS A 236 24.27 6.76 -15.60
C LYS A 236 23.51 8.08 -15.54
N GLU A 237 22.22 8.05 -15.82
CA GLU A 237 21.37 9.24 -15.88
C GLU A 237 20.67 9.47 -14.54
N ALA A 238 21.06 10.54 -13.85
CA ALA A 238 20.46 10.92 -12.59
C ALA A 238 19.06 11.51 -12.81
N MET A 239 18.04 10.69 -12.64
CA MET A 239 16.62 11.06 -12.72
C MET A 239 15.85 10.47 -11.52
N LEU A 240 14.67 11.02 -11.20
CA LEU A 240 13.86 10.60 -10.06
C LEU A 240 13.20 9.23 -10.35
N LEU A 241 13.77 8.17 -9.78
CA LEU A 241 13.37 6.78 -10.01
C LEU A 241 11.86 6.57 -9.84
N SER A 242 11.31 6.96 -8.69
CA SER A 242 9.88 6.76 -8.39
C SER A 242 8.98 7.46 -9.41
N SER A 243 9.29 8.71 -9.76
CA SER A 243 8.50 9.44 -10.74
C SER A 243 8.59 8.83 -12.14
N LEU A 244 9.76 8.33 -12.57
CA LEU A 244 9.89 7.60 -13.82
C LEU A 244 9.14 6.27 -13.79
N TYR A 245 9.34 5.48 -12.74
CA TYR A 245 8.73 4.16 -12.60
C TYR A 245 7.20 4.26 -12.66
N PHE A 246 6.58 4.99 -11.74
CA PHE A 246 5.12 4.99 -11.63
C PHE A 246 4.42 5.64 -12.84
N ASN A 247 4.98 6.71 -13.42
CA ASN A 247 4.43 7.30 -14.65
C ASN A 247 4.63 6.40 -15.87
N THR A 248 5.64 5.52 -15.89
CA THR A 248 5.90 4.59 -16.99
C THR A 248 5.08 3.32 -16.88
N VAL A 249 5.02 2.74 -15.68
CA VAL A 249 4.36 1.44 -15.45
C VAL A 249 2.84 1.59 -15.38
N PHE A 250 2.35 2.72 -14.86
CA PHE A 250 0.93 2.99 -14.66
C PHE A 250 0.43 4.26 -15.37
N PRO A 251 0.67 4.43 -16.68
CA PRO A 251 0.39 5.69 -17.38
C PRO A 251 -1.10 6.07 -17.44
N GLY A 252 -1.99 5.10 -17.30
CA GLY A 252 -3.44 5.30 -17.30
C GLY A 252 -4.06 5.49 -15.91
N ARG A 253 -3.26 5.48 -14.82
CA ARG A 253 -3.77 5.61 -13.47
C ARG A 253 -3.54 7.01 -12.91
N ILE A 254 -4.55 7.54 -12.25
CA ILE A 254 -4.46 8.82 -11.52
C ILE A 254 -4.14 8.49 -10.06
N PRO A 255 -3.00 8.97 -9.51
CA PRO A 255 -2.65 8.76 -8.11
C PRO A 255 -3.53 9.59 -7.18
N ILE A 256 -3.56 9.20 -5.91
CA ILE A 256 -4.07 10.07 -4.84
C ILE A 256 -3.12 11.25 -4.70
N MET A 257 -3.67 12.46 -4.80
CA MET A 257 -2.89 13.68 -4.57
C MET A 257 -2.81 13.93 -3.07
N LEU A 258 -1.59 13.94 -2.55
CA LEU A 258 -1.33 14.16 -1.13
C LEU A 258 -1.56 15.62 -0.74
N ASP A 259 -2.24 15.81 0.37
CA ASP A 259 -2.41 17.09 1.04
C ASP A 259 -2.05 16.90 2.52
N MET A 260 -0.86 17.31 2.92
CA MET A 260 -0.34 17.11 4.28
C MET A 260 -1.26 17.65 5.38
N SER A 261 -2.14 18.58 5.05
CA SER A 261 -3.11 19.13 6.01
C SER A 261 -4.32 18.24 6.22
N ARG A 262 -4.62 17.35 5.26
CA ARG A 262 -5.87 16.58 5.22
C ARG A 262 -5.64 15.08 5.21
N ASP A 263 -4.58 14.60 4.54
CA ASP A 263 -4.33 13.17 4.49
C ASP A 263 -3.88 12.63 5.85
N HIS A 264 -4.22 11.37 6.11
CA HIS A 264 -3.85 10.67 7.33
C HIS A 264 -2.48 9.96 7.23
N LEU A 265 -1.84 9.99 6.05
CA LEU A 265 -0.69 9.12 5.79
C LEU A 265 0.58 9.67 6.41
N LYS A 266 0.87 10.96 6.23
CA LYS A 266 2.16 11.48 6.70
C LYS A 266 2.10 12.85 7.37
N VAL A 267 3.12 13.10 8.20
CA VAL A 267 3.53 14.43 8.64
C VAL A 267 5.03 14.59 8.50
N ILE A 268 5.49 15.73 8.04
CA ILE A 268 6.90 16.03 7.83
C ILE A 268 7.38 17.05 8.86
N VAL A 269 8.45 16.71 9.58
CA VAL A 269 9.13 17.62 10.51
C VAL A 269 10.32 18.26 9.78
N GLY A 270 10.09 19.45 9.28
CA GLY A 270 11.07 20.15 8.41
C GLY A 270 12.04 21.07 9.14
N ARG A 271 11.91 21.28 10.47
CA ARG A 271 12.75 22.21 11.26
C ARG A 271 12.89 21.75 12.70
N LYS A 272 14.06 21.95 13.30
CA LYS A 272 14.34 21.62 14.73
C LYS A 272 13.42 22.32 15.72
N ASN A 273 12.92 23.51 15.40
CA ASN A 273 11.98 24.27 16.24
C ASN A 273 10.52 24.05 15.85
N ALA A 274 10.20 22.93 15.23
CA ALA A 274 8.82 22.53 15.01
C ALA A 274 8.07 22.49 16.34
N ASN A 275 6.77 22.77 16.31
CA ASN A 275 5.95 22.66 17.51
C ASN A 275 5.72 21.18 17.86
N LEU A 276 6.60 20.63 18.66
CA LEU A 276 6.60 19.20 19.05
C LEU A 276 5.37 18.81 19.87
N ARG A 277 4.75 19.77 20.57
CA ARG A 277 3.48 19.52 21.26
C ARG A 277 2.37 19.22 20.25
N LEU A 278 2.26 20.03 19.19
CA LEU A 278 1.31 19.76 18.11
C LEU A 278 1.65 18.45 17.39
N LEU A 279 2.92 18.13 17.22
CA LEU A 279 3.32 16.87 16.60
C LEU A 279 2.75 15.68 17.38
N ARG A 280 2.87 15.64 18.70
CA ARG A 280 2.27 14.58 19.53
C ARG A 280 0.76 14.43 19.37
N GLU A 281 0.05 15.52 19.08
CA GLU A 281 -1.38 15.49 18.82
C GLU A 281 -1.72 14.99 17.40
N TYR A 282 -0.78 15.10 16.46
CA TYR A 282 -0.95 14.68 15.07
C TYR A 282 -0.50 13.24 14.82
N ILE A 283 0.56 12.76 15.45
CA ILE A 283 1.10 11.41 15.25
C ILE A 283 0.03 10.32 15.35
N PRO A 284 -0.88 10.31 16.36
CA PRO A 284 -1.92 9.28 16.45
C PRO A 284 -2.92 9.26 15.28
N LYS A 285 -2.87 10.26 14.41
CA LYS A 285 -3.75 10.41 13.24
C LYS A 285 -3.02 10.15 11.92
N LYS A 286 -1.73 9.79 11.97
CA LYS A 286 -0.87 9.60 10.81
C LYS A 286 -0.30 8.20 10.81
N VAL A 287 -0.13 7.62 9.63
CA VAL A 287 0.54 6.32 9.50
C VAL A 287 2.05 6.49 9.55
N PHE A 288 2.56 7.53 8.91
CA PHE A 288 3.99 7.81 8.84
C PHE A 288 4.34 9.20 9.36
N VAL A 289 5.49 9.28 10.02
CA VAL A 289 6.19 10.53 10.31
C VAL A 289 7.52 10.49 9.60
N ASN A 290 7.94 11.60 9.00
CA ASN A 290 9.29 11.74 8.51
C ASN A 290 9.87 13.11 8.87
N ASN A 291 11.18 13.23 8.90
CA ASN A 291 11.87 14.49 9.08
C ASN A 291 12.78 14.81 7.88
N SER A 292 13.19 16.03 7.79
CA SER A 292 14.36 16.42 7.00
C SER A 292 15.58 16.46 7.91
N VAL A 293 16.77 16.49 7.33
CA VAL A 293 18.03 16.69 8.08
C VAL A 293 17.95 17.86 9.06
N SER A 294 17.34 18.97 8.67
CA SER A 294 17.12 20.13 9.54
C SER A 294 15.97 19.97 10.53
N GLY A 295 15.17 18.91 10.43
CA GLY A 295 14.05 18.60 11.31
C GLY A 295 14.41 17.72 12.50
N TRP A 296 15.52 16.99 12.41
CA TRP A 296 15.96 16.09 13.47
C TRP A 296 16.34 16.84 14.77
N SER A 297 15.99 16.27 15.89
CA SER A 297 16.40 16.70 17.23
C SER A 297 16.21 15.58 18.25
N GLU A 298 16.94 15.62 19.36
CA GLU A 298 16.76 14.65 20.47
C GLU A 298 15.31 14.62 21.00
N ASP A 299 14.61 15.77 20.97
CA ASP A 299 13.22 15.81 21.41
C ASP A 299 12.29 15.16 20.40
N LEU A 300 12.57 15.26 19.09
CA LEU A 300 11.86 14.51 18.07
C LEU A 300 12.09 13.00 18.24
N GLU A 301 13.35 12.59 18.45
CA GLU A 301 13.71 11.20 18.71
C GLU A 301 12.92 10.62 19.88
N LYS A 302 12.85 11.34 21.03
CA LYS A 302 12.05 10.93 22.18
C LYS A 302 10.57 10.77 21.85
N ILE A 303 10.03 11.69 21.04
CA ILE A 303 8.62 11.60 20.64
C ILE A 303 8.39 10.40 19.74
N ILE A 304 9.21 10.19 18.71
CA ILE A 304 9.06 9.05 17.81
C ILE A 304 9.17 7.73 18.58
N SER A 305 10.14 7.63 19.50
CA SER A 305 10.36 6.44 20.35
C SER A 305 9.14 6.05 21.21
N GLU A 306 8.22 6.94 21.46
CA GLU A 306 6.96 6.64 22.17
C GLU A 306 5.99 5.82 21.29
N PHE A 307 6.15 5.86 19.97
CA PHE A 307 5.23 5.26 19.00
C PHE A 307 5.80 4.02 18.30
N VAL A 308 7.11 3.92 18.14
CA VAL A 308 7.79 2.81 17.44
C VAL A 308 8.31 1.75 18.37
#